data_09206db6adb05136fb5168a256b51cc5
#
_entry.id   09206db6adb05136fb5168a256b51cc5
#
_cell.length_a   1.000
_cell.length_b   1.000
_cell.length_c   1.000
_cell.angle_alpha   90.00
_cell.angle_beta   90.00
_cell.angle_gamma   90.00
#
_symmetry.space_group_name_H-M   'P 1'
#
loop_
_entity.id
_entity.type
_entity.pdbx_description
1 polymer ?
#
loop_
_entity_poly.entity_id
_entity_poly.type
_entity_poly.pdbx_seq_one_letter_code
_entity_poly.pdbx_strand_id
1 'polypeptide(L)'
;GSMTLGRNLDGCRIGFDLGGSDRKCAAVVNGEVVYSEEVVWDPYFQKDPQYHIDGIQDSLERAAAHLPRVDAIGGSSAGVIINSEVRTSSLFRGVSQEDIEKTLGKVFRTLQKEKWNNIPFEVVNDGEVTALAGAMGMNDNAVLGVAMGTSEAAGYVDPEGHIKPWLNELAFAPVDYSEEGGVDEWSKDMGVGALYFSQQAVARLAPRAGFQFEGMPFPEQLKKVQAAMAEGDERARKIYETIGVHFGYAIAHYARFYDIRNLLFLGRVASGDGGQIIIDKAEEVLRTALKRQYDSHL
;
A
#
# COMPACT_ATOMS: atom_id res chain seq x y z
N GLY A 1 -18.19 5.19 -9.19
CA GLY A 1 -17.81 6.58 -9.43
C GLY A 1 -16.59 6.98 -8.61
N SER A 2 -15.94 8.07 -8.98
CA SER A 2 -14.87 8.66 -8.19
C SER A 2 -15.44 9.22 -6.88
N MET A 3 -14.69 9.07 -5.78
CA MET A 3 -15.12 9.54 -4.46
C MET A 3 -14.09 10.54 -3.91
N THR A 4 -14.59 11.63 -3.33
CA THR A 4 -13.77 12.52 -2.50
C THR A 4 -13.73 11.95 -1.09
N LEU A 5 -12.54 11.52 -0.66
CA LEU A 5 -12.30 11.00 0.68
C LEU A 5 -11.25 11.85 1.41
N GLY A 6 -11.23 11.73 2.73
CA GLY A 6 -10.31 12.50 3.58
C GLY A 6 -10.73 13.96 3.74
N ARG A 7 -9.89 14.74 4.46
CA ARG A 7 -10.07 16.17 4.72
C ARG A 7 -11.34 16.55 5.51
N ASN A 8 -12.24 15.61 5.78
CA ASN A 8 -13.39 15.81 6.64
C ASN A 8 -12.96 15.56 8.08
N LEU A 9 -12.43 16.57 8.75
CA LEU A 9 -11.85 16.44 10.09
C LEU A 9 -12.84 16.77 11.20
N ASP A 10 -14.02 17.30 10.88
CA ASP A 10 -15.06 17.67 11.83
C ASP A 10 -15.79 16.46 12.43
N GLY A 11 -16.31 16.63 13.62
CA GLY A 11 -17.14 15.65 14.31
C GLY A 11 -16.36 14.48 14.93
N CYS A 12 -17.10 13.41 15.24
CA CYS A 12 -16.59 12.21 15.89
C CYS A 12 -16.48 11.07 14.88
N ARG A 13 -15.28 10.58 14.65
CA ARG A 13 -15.00 9.62 13.59
C ARG A 13 -14.23 8.41 14.09
N ILE A 14 -14.46 7.28 13.48
CA ILE A 14 -13.64 6.08 13.67
C ILE A 14 -12.76 5.89 12.45
N GLY A 15 -11.46 5.68 12.69
CA GLY A 15 -10.51 5.15 11.72
C GLY A 15 -10.15 3.71 12.05
N PHE A 16 -9.98 2.85 11.05
CA PHE A 16 -9.47 1.49 11.27
C PHE A 16 -8.59 1.00 10.12
N ASP A 17 -7.75 0.02 10.42
CA ASP A 17 -6.91 -0.66 9.46
C ASP A 17 -6.88 -2.17 9.75
N LEU A 18 -7.11 -2.97 8.71
CA LEU A 18 -7.13 -4.42 8.80
C LEU A 18 -5.92 -5.02 8.09
N GLY A 19 -4.92 -5.40 8.87
CA GLY A 19 -3.71 -6.07 8.41
C GLY A 19 -3.75 -7.58 8.59
N GLY A 20 -2.70 -8.24 8.15
CA GLY A 20 -2.57 -9.71 8.22
C GLY A 20 -2.22 -10.26 9.60
N SER A 21 -1.64 -9.45 10.48
CA SER A 21 -1.22 -9.84 11.83
C SER A 21 -1.95 -9.10 12.94
N ASP A 22 -2.44 -7.93 12.62
CA ASP A 22 -3.12 -7.04 13.56
C ASP A 22 -4.22 -6.25 12.87
N ARG A 23 -5.12 -5.73 13.68
CA ARG A 23 -6.15 -4.77 13.31
C ARG A 23 -6.01 -3.54 14.20
N LYS A 24 -6.05 -2.38 13.62
CA LYS A 24 -5.89 -1.10 14.31
C LYS A 24 -7.19 -0.32 14.30
N CYS A 25 -7.45 0.44 15.34
CA CYS A 25 -8.56 1.39 15.38
C CYS A 25 -8.15 2.67 16.08
N ALA A 26 -8.84 3.75 15.73
CA ALA A 26 -8.67 5.05 16.35
C ALA A 26 -10.01 5.77 16.48
N ALA A 27 -10.20 6.46 17.61
CA ALA A 27 -11.27 7.41 17.80
C ALA A 27 -10.73 8.83 17.57
N VAL A 28 -11.41 9.60 16.75
CA VAL A 28 -10.99 10.93 16.33
C VAL A 28 -12.10 11.93 16.60
N VAL A 29 -11.77 13.06 17.25
CA VAL A 29 -12.70 14.16 17.50
C VAL A 29 -12.13 15.44 16.88
N ASN A 30 -12.83 16.02 15.93
CA ASN A 30 -12.41 17.22 15.21
C ASN A 30 -10.95 17.16 14.68
N GLY A 31 -10.55 16.01 14.17
CA GLY A 31 -9.22 15.78 13.62
C GLY A 31 -8.15 15.37 14.64
N GLU A 32 -8.46 15.35 15.93
CA GLU A 32 -7.55 14.90 16.98
C GLU A 32 -7.82 13.46 17.38
N VAL A 33 -6.78 12.63 17.41
CA VAL A 33 -6.87 11.23 17.87
C VAL A 33 -6.97 11.24 19.40
N VAL A 34 -8.13 10.80 19.91
CA VAL A 34 -8.40 10.72 21.36
C VAL A 34 -8.16 9.31 21.91
N TYR A 35 -8.12 8.32 21.05
CA TYR A 35 -7.84 6.94 21.39
C TYR A 35 -7.30 6.18 20.18
N SER A 36 -6.39 5.24 20.40
CA SER A 36 -5.96 4.29 19.38
C SER A 36 -5.54 2.96 20.02
N GLU A 37 -5.80 1.86 19.34
CA GLU A 37 -5.45 0.52 19.80
C GLU A 37 -5.06 -0.37 18.61
N GLU A 38 -4.14 -1.29 18.87
CA GLU A 38 -3.76 -2.38 17.99
C GLU A 38 -4.09 -3.70 18.66
N VAL A 39 -4.82 -4.57 17.96
CA VAL A 39 -5.23 -5.88 18.46
C VAL A 39 -4.70 -6.94 17.52
N VAL A 40 -3.90 -7.84 18.05
CA VAL A 40 -3.40 -9.01 17.30
C VAL A 40 -4.57 -9.91 16.91
N TRP A 41 -4.59 -10.39 15.68
CA TRP A 41 -5.52 -11.37 15.18
C TRP A 41 -4.85 -12.32 14.18
N ASP A 42 -5.52 -13.41 13.82
CA ASP A 42 -5.02 -14.38 12.84
C ASP A 42 -6.09 -14.63 11.75
N PRO A 43 -6.22 -13.72 10.75
CA PRO A 43 -7.27 -13.81 9.76
C PRO A 43 -7.00 -14.87 8.68
N TYR A 44 -5.74 -15.23 8.46
CA TYR A 44 -5.33 -16.01 7.29
C TYR A 44 -5.80 -17.47 7.30
N PHE A 45 -5.94 -18.06 8.48
CA PHE A 45 -6.20 -19.48 8.64
C PHE A 45 -7.60 -19.78 9.21
N GLN A 46 -8.39 -18.74 9.46
CA GLN A 46 -9.77 -18.91 9.94
C GLN A 46 -10.68 -19.32 8.78
N LYS A 47 -11.50 -20.33 9.02
CA LYS A 47 -12.45 -20.85 8.04
C LYS A 47 -13.85 -20.27 8.23
N ASP A 48 -14.18 -19.89 9.46
CA ASP A 48 -15.48 -19.28 9.80
C ASP A 48 -15.43 -17.78 9.49
N PRO A 49 -16.27 -17.29 8.58
CA PRO A 49 -16.35 -15.86 8.27
C PRO A 49 -16.73 -15.00 9.49
N GLN A 50 -17.41 -15.60 10.49
CA GLN A 50 -17.81 -14.87 11.70
C GLN A 50 -16.62 -14.34 12.48
N TYR A 51 -15.50 -15.05 12.49
CA TYR A 51 -14.26 -14.57 13.10
C TYR A 51 -13.84 -13.19 12.57
N HIS A 52 -13.91 -13.01 11.26
CA HIS A 52 -13.54 -11.73 10.62
C HIS A 52 -14.58 -10.65 10.93
N ILE A 53 -15.86 -10.98 10.87
CA ILE A 53 -16.96 -10.05 11.17
C ILE A 53 -16.83 -9.55 12.61
N ASP A 54 -16.65 -10.45 13.57
CA ASP A 54 -16.50 -10.14 14.99
C ASP A 54 -15.24 -9.28 15.25
N GLY A 55 -14.12 -9.61 14.61
CA GLY A 55 -12.88 -8.83 14.73
C GLY A 55 -13.04 -7.41 14.21
N ILE A 56 -13.68 -7.21 13.06
CA ILE A 56 -13.95 -5.89 12.51
C ILE A 56 -14.86 -5.11 13.46
N GLN A 57 -15.98 -5.71 13.87
CA GLN A 57 -16.93 -5.06 14.77
C GLN A 57 -16.31 -4.71 16.13
N ASP A 58 -15.50 -5.61 16.71
CA ASP A 58 -14.77 -5.36 17.96
C ASP A 58 -13.85 -4.13 17.86
N SER A 59 -13.10 -3.97 16.76
CA SER A 59 -12.27 -2.79 16.55
C SER A 59 -13.10 -1.50 16.49
N LEU A 60 -14.23 -1.52 15.81
CA LEU A 60 -15.12 -0.37 15.70
C LEU A 60 -15.75 -0.01 17.05
N GLU A 61 -16.20 -1.00 17.83
CA GLU A 61 -16.79 -0.79 19.17
C GLU A 61 -15.77 -0.26 20.17
N ARG A 62 -14.52 -0.75 20.13
CA ARG A 62 -13.42 -0.24 20.96
C ARG A 62 -13.20 1.26 20.73
N ALA A 63 -13.12 1.68 19.49
CA ALA A 63 -12.97 3.09 19.16
C ALA A 63 -14.23 3.91 19.56
N ALA A 64 -15.43 3.39 19.26
CA ALA A 64 -16.70 4.05 19.58
C ALA A 64 -16.89 4.31 21.09
N ALA A 65 -16.36 3.41 21.94
CA ALA A 65 -16.42 3.58 23.39
C ALA A 65 -15.76 4.86 23.91
N HIS A 66 -14.89 5.48 23.12
CA HIS A 66 -14.20 6.73 23.43
C HIS A 66 -14.82 7.97 22.77
N LEU A 67 -15.95 7.81 22.10
CA LEU A 67 -16.65 8.88 21.39
C LEU A 67 -18.06 9.12 21.98
N PRO A 68 -18.54 10.36 22.07
CA PRO A 68 -19.91 10.65 22.50
C PRO A 68 -20.96 10.22 21.46
N ARG A 69 -20.55 10.09 20.20
CA ARG A 69 -21.32 9.62 19.04
C ARG A 69 -20.35 9.24 17.93
N VAL A 70 -20.84 8.61 16.88
CA VAL A 70 -20.07 8.32 15.67
C VAL A 70 -20.75 8.97 14.47
N ASP A 71 -20.08 9.91 13.84
CA ASP A 71 -20.60 10.65 12.68
C ASP A 71 -20.19 10.01 11.34
N ALA A 72 -19.03 9.35 11.30
CA ALA A 72 -18.56 8.62 10.14
C ALA A 72 -17.49 7.57 10.51
N ILE A 73 -17.32 6.57 9.67
CA ILE A 73 -16.30 5.52 9.78
C ILE A 73 -15.50 5.49 8.48
N GLY A 74 -14.19 5.48 8.60
CA GLY A 74 -13.27 5.30 7.49
C GLY A 74 -12.24 4.23 7.80
N GLY A 75 -11.90 3.40 6.82
CA GLY A 75 -10.94 2.33 7.04
C GLY A 75 -10.14 1.93 5.83
N SER A 76 -9.07 1.19 6.12
CA SER A 76 -8.28 0.48 5.14
C SER A 76 -8.28 -1.02 5.40
N SER A 77 -8.13 -1.77 4.34
CA SER A 77 -7.99 -3.22 4.41
C SER A 77 -7.16 -3.73 3.25
N ALA A 78 -6.35 -4.75 3.50
CA ALA A 78 -5.67 -5.45 2.44
C ALA A 78 -6.66 -6.09 1.46
N GLY A 79 -6.39 -5.99 0.17
CA GLY A 79 -7.19 -6.59 -0.88
C GLY A 79 -7.77 -5.59 -1.88
N VAL A 80 -8.51 -6.12 -2.85
CA VAL A 80 -9.23 -5.33 -3.84
C VAL A 80 -10.58 -4.92 -3.28
N ILE A 81 -10.76 -3.63 -3.03
CA ILE A 81 -11.99 -3.06 -2.45
C ILE A 81 -12.57 -2.04 -3.42
N ILE A 82 -13.82 -2.22 -3.80
CA ILE A 82 -14.54 -1.34 -4.71
C ILE A 82 -15.86 -0.94 -4.07
N ASN A 83 -16.07 0.36 -3.86
CA ASN A 83 -17.25 0.91 -3.19
C ASN A 83 -17.49 0.27 -1.81
N SER A 84 -16.43 0.09 -1.03
CA SER A 84 -16.43 -0.59 0.28
C SER A 84 -16.96 -2.04 0.26
N GLU A 85 -16.93 -2.68 -0.92
CA GLU A 85 -17.15 -4.13 -1.07
C GLU A 85 -15.84 -4.83 -1.39
N VAL A 86 -15.56 -5.93 -0.71
CA VAL A 86 -14.35 -6.73 -0.93
C VAL A 86 -14.56 -7.65 -2.12
N ARG A 87 -13.72 -7.50 -3.15
CA ARG A 87 -13.70 -8.37 -4.33
C ARG A 87 -12.77 -9.57 -4.12
N THR A 88 -11.63 -9.32 -3.52
CA THR A 88 -10.69 -10.35 -3.06
C THR A 88 -9.84 -9.78 -1.93
N SER A 89 -9.44 -10.62 -1.00
CA SER A 89 -8.54 -10.24 0.07
C SER A 89 -7.77 -11.45 0.58
N SER A 90 -6.47 -11.28 0.80
CA SER A 90 -5.63 -12.29 1.44
C SER A 90 -6.07 -12.58 2.88
N LEU A 91 -6.73 -11.63 3.54
CA LEU A 91 -7.26 -11.81 4.90
C LEU A 91 -8.29 -12.94 4.98
N PHE A 92 -9.00 -13.20 3.90
CA PHE A 92 -10.09 -14.18 3.83
C PHE A 92 -9.69 -15.52 3.18
N ARG A 93 -8.40 -15.75 2.95
CA ARG A 93 -7.92 -16.92 2.21
C ARG A 93 -8.24 -18.27 2.85
N GLY A 94 -8.56 -18.30 4.15
CA GLY A 94 -9.02 -19.50 4.86
C GLY A 94 -10.51 -19.81 4.69
N VAL A 95 -11.29 -18.82 4.24
CA VAL A 95 -12.76 -18.92 4.06
C VAL A 95 -13.09 -19.42 2.66
N SER A 96 -14.14 -20.21 2.52
CA SER A 96 -14.61 -20.67 1.22
C SER A 96 -15.07 -19.51 0.33
N GLN A 97 -14.91 -19.63 -0.99
CA GLN A 97 -15.35 -18.60 -1.93
C GLN A 97 -16.88 -18.35 -1.80
N GLU A 98 -17.66 -19.39 -1.55
CA GLU A 98 -19.10 -19.30 -1.35
C GLU A 98 -19.45 -18.46 -0.12
N ASP A 99 -18.74 -18.64 0.99
CA ASP A 99 -18.96 -17.88 2.21
C ASP A 99 -18.47 -16.44 2.07
N ILE A 100 -17.37 -16.21 1.33
CA ILE A 100 -16.92 -14.84 1.01
C ILE A 100 -18.01 -14.10 0.23
N GLU A 101 -18.57 -14.69 -0.80
CA GLU A 101 -19.60 -14.07 -1.63
C GLU A 101 -20.90 -13.79 -0.84
N LYS A 102 -21.27 -14.70 0.07
CA LYS A 102 -22.47 -14.55 0.89
C LYS A 102 -22.34 -13.54 2.03
N THR A 103 -21.14 -13.38 2.59
CA THR A 103 -20.91 -12.63 3.83
C THR A 103 -19.84 -11.57 3.72
N LEU A 104 -18.56 -11.97 3.62
CA LEU A 104 -17.40 -11.08 3.73
C LEU A 104 -17.25 -10.12 2.56
N GLY A 105 -17.72 -10.48 1.37
CA GLY A 105 -17.72 -9.57 0.22
C GLY A 105 -18.45 -8.26 0.48
N LYS A 106 -19.48 -8.28 1.32
CA LYS A 106 -20.30 -7.11 1.67
C LYS A 106 -20.24 -6.75 3.15
N VAL A 107 -19.24 -7.26 3.89
CA VAL A 107 -19.16 -7.12 5.34
C VAL A 107 -19.27 -5.67 5.82
N PHE A 108 -18.58 -4.73 5.18
CA PHE A 108 -18.61 -3.32 5.57
C PHE A 108 -19.98 -2.68 5.34
N ARG A 109 -20.64 -2.98 4.23
CA ARG A 109 -22.00 -2.49 3.94
C ARG A 109 -23.04 -3.14 4.85
N THR A 110 -22.87 -4.40 5.21
CA THR A 110 -23.73 -5.09 6.18
C THR A 110 -23.58 -4.46 7.56
N LEU A 111 -22.35 -4.26 8.05
CA LEU A 111 -22.10 -3.61 9.33
C LEU A 111 -22.63 -2.18 9.36
N GLN A 112 -22.41 -1.40 8.30
CA GLN A 112 -22.93 -0.04 8.15
C GLN A 112 -24.45 -0.02 8.40
N LYS A 113 -25.17 -0.92 7.75
CA LYS A 113 -26.63 -0.99 7.83
C LYS A 113 -27.13 -1.51 9.18
N GLU A 114 -26.55 -2.59 9.66
CA GLU A 114 -27.09 -3.35 10.81
C GLU A 114 -26.60 -2.84 12.16
N LYS A 115 -25.39 -2.29 12.21
CA LYS A 115 -24.74 -1.90 13.47
C LYS A 115 -24.50 -0.39 13.58
N TRP A 116 -24.37 0.33 12.46
CA TRP A 116 -23.91 1.70 12.43
C TRP A 116 -24.92 2.69 11.80
N ASN A 117 -26.20 2.37 11.84
CA ASN A 117 -27.32 3.26 11.48
C ASN A 117 -27.17 3.95 10.12
N ASN A 118 -26.52 3.30 9.14
CA ASN A 118 -26.23 3.84 7.81
C ASN A 118 -25.44 5.17 7.80
N ILE A 119 -24.67 5.47 8.84
CA ILE A 119 -23.74 6.61 8.79
C ILE A 119 -22.74 6.42 7.65
N PRO A 120 -22.07 7.48 7.16
CA PRO A 120 -21.00 7.34 6.19
C PRO A 120 -19.96 6.31 6.65
N PHE A 121 -19.73 5.29 5.82
CA PHE A 121 -18.83 4.18 6.14
C PHE A 121 -18.09 3.80 4.85
N GLU A 122 -16.81 4.19 4.76
CA GLU A 122 -16.02 3.96 3.57
C GLU A 122 -14.74 3.19 3.89
N VAL A 123 -14.47 2.19 3.06
CA VAL A 123 -13.27 1.34 3.17
C VAL A 123 -12.60 1.28 1.82
N VAL A 124 -11.30 1.46 1.83
CA VAL A 124 -10.46 1.43 0.64
C VAL A 124 -9.26 0.51 0.86
N ASN A 125 -8.51 0.23 -0.20
CA ASN A 125 -7.26 -0.51 -0.09
C ASN A 125 -6.21 0.30 0.71
N ASP A 126 -5.30 -0.39 1.37
CA ASP A 126 -4.22 0.21 2.16
C ASP A 126 -3.29 1.13 1.33
N GLY A 127 -3.03 0.79 0.07
CA GLY A 127 -2.32 1.66 -0.88
C GLY A 127 -3.06 2.97 -1.14
N GLU A 128 -4.38 2.93 -1.28
CA GLU A 128 -5.20 4.13 -1.49
C GLU A 128 -5.16 5.07 -0.29
N VAL A 129 -5.22 4.53 0.93
CA VAL A 129 -5.09 5.33 2.15
C VAL A 129 -3.73 6.01 2.23
N THR A 130 -2.67 5.33 1.81
CA THR A 130 -1.33 5.89 1.75
C THR A 130 -1.26 7.12 0.83
N ALA A 131 -1.80 7.02 -0.39
CA ALA A 131 -1.84 8.15 -1.33
C ALA A 131 -2.70 9.31 -0.79
N LEU A 132 -3.83 8.98 -0.16
CA LEU A 132 -4.71 9.98 0.46
C LEU A 132 -4.03 10.72 1.61
N ALA A 133 -3.34 9.99 2.49
CA ALA A 133 -2.58 10.57 3.59
C ALA A 133 -1.47 11.51 3.06
N GLY A 134 -0.79 11.11 1.97
CA GLY A 134 0.18 11.95 1.28
C GLY A 134 -0.43 13.23 0.73
N ALA A 135 -1.56 13.14 0.05
CA ALA A 135 -2.28 14.30 -0.48
C ALA A 135 -2.71 15.28 0.64
N MET A 136 -3.19 14.74 1.76
CA MET A 136 -3.56 15.55 2.92
C MET A 136 -2.33 16.20 3.57
N GLY A 137 -1.24 15.46 3.76
CA GLY A 137 -0.02 15.97 4.38
C GLY A 137 0.69 17.04 3.54
N MET A 138 0.70 16.89 2.21
CA MET A 138 1.27 17.86 1.27
C MET A 138 0.31 19.01 0.96
N ASN A 139 -0.94 18.90 1.35
CA ASN A 139 -2.03 19.80 0.95
C ASN A 139 -2.10 20.02 -0.56
N ASP A 140 -1.89 18.95 -1.33
CA ASP A 140 -1.93 18.93 -2.79
C ASP A 140 -2.53 17.61 -3.27
N ASN A 141 -2.86 17.52 -4.54
CA ASN A 141 -3.45 16.36 -5.20
C ASN A 141 -2.50 15.82 -6.28
N ALA A 142 -3.00 14.96 -7.16
CA ALA A 142 -2.20 14.30 -8.20
C ALA A 142 -1.01 13.54 -7.58
N VAL A 143 -1.31 12.71 -6.58
CA VAL A 143 -0.33 11.95 -5.79
C VAL A 143 -0.38 10.49 -6.18
N LEU A 144 0.76 9.96 -6.65
CA LEU A 144 1.00 8.52 -6.69
C LEU A 144 1.79 8.14 -5.42
N GLY A 145 1.19 7.31 -4.57
CA GLY A 145 1.85 6.72 -3.41
C GLY A 145 2.38 5.33 -3.75
N VAL A 146 3.63 5.04 -3.45
CA VAL A 146 4.24 3.72 -3.61
C VAL A 146 4.92 3.30 -2.33
N ALA A 147 4.50 2.18 -1.78
CA ALA A 147 5.10 1.57 -0.60
C ALA A 147 5.90 0.33 -0.99
N MET A 148 7.18 0.31 -0.65
CA MET A 148 8.10 -0.81 -0.88
C MET A 148 8.31 -1.57 0.44
N GLY A 149 7.46 -2.57 0.68
CA GLY A 149 7.49 -3.44 1.86
C GLY A 149 7.81 -4.89 1.51
N THR A 150 7.08 -5.83 2.09
CA THR A 150 7.14 -7.26 1.73
C THR A 150 6.79 -7.46 0.26
N SER A 151 5.81 -6.70 -0.23
CA SER A 151 5.48 -6.53 -1.63
C SER A 151 5.44 -5.03 -1.96
N GLU A 152 5.08 -4.67 -3.19
CA GLU A 152 4.77 -3.31 -3.58
C GLU A 152 3.29 -3.06 -3.33
N ALA A 153 2.95 -1.90 -2.77
CA ALA A 153 1.60 -1.39 -2.72
C ALA A 153 1.57 0.01 -3.33
N ALA A 154 0.50 0.33 -4.04
CA ALA A 154 0.34 1.64 -4.66
C ALA A 154 -1.08 2.16 -4.50
N GLY A 155 -1.20 3.48 -4.46
CA GLY A 155 -2.46 4.19 -4.47
C GLY A 155 -2.34 5.50 -5.23
N TYR A 156 -3.47 6.05 -5.66
CA TYR A 156 -3.49 7.25 -6.46
C TYR A 156 -4.64 8.18 -6.08
N VAL A 157 -4.30 9.45 -5.89
CA VAL A 157 -5.26 10.55 -5.76
C VAL A 157 -5.12 11.46 -6.98
N ASP A 158 -6.20 11.66 -7.70
CA ASP A 158 -6.20 12.45 -8.94
C ASP A 158 -6.03 13.97 -8.70
N PRO A 159 -5.89 14.80 -9.75
CA PRO A 159 -5.74 16.24 -9.59
C PRO A 159 -6.91 16.93 -8.87
N GLU A 160 -8.10 16.34 -8.92
CA GLU A 160 -9.30 16.85 -8.25
C GLU A 160 -9.43 16.35 -6.80
N GLY A 161 -8.52 15.49 -6.33
CA GLY A 161 -8.51 14.94 -4.97
C GLY A 161 -9.40 13.70 -4.80
N HIS A 162 -9.73 13.02 -5.90
CA HIS A 162 -10.57 11.83 -5.87
C HIS A 162 -9.74 10.54 -5.92
N ILE A 163 -10.21 9.52 -5.22
CA ILE A 163 -9.82 8.13 -5.42
C ILE A 163 -10.65 7.56 -6.56
N LYS A 164 -10.00 6.95 -7.54
CA LYS A 164 -10.65 6.34 -8.71
C LYS A 164 -11.07 4.89 -8.43
N PRO A 165 -12.14 4.39 -9.06
CA PRO A 165 -12.60 3.02 -8.89
C PRO A 165 -11.86 2.02 -9.81
N TRP A 166 -10.60 2.22 -10.02
CA TRP A 166 -9.72 1.33 -10.81
C TRP A 166 -8.66 0.70 -9.92
N LEU A 167 -8.07 -0.39 -10.36
CA LEU A 167 -7.04 -1.08 -9.62
C LEU A 167 -5.71 -0.34 -9.74
N ASN A 168 -5.05 -0.10 -8.62
CA ASN A 168 -3.69 0.42 -8.55
C ASN A 168 -2.71 -0.68 -8.12
N GLU A 169 -2.92 -1.91 -8.60
CA GLU A 169 -2.08 -3.09 -8.27
C GLU A 169 -0.78 -3.07 -9.09
N LEU A 170 0.05 -2.05 -8.87
CA LEU A 170 1.33 -1.88 -9.58
C LEU A 170 2.33 -3.00 -9.27
N ALA A 171 2.12 -3.74 -8.17
CA ALA A 171 2.88 -4.96 -7.87
C ALA A 171 2.85 -5.98 -9.01
N PHE A 172 1.78 -6.02 -9.79
CA PHE A 172 1.59 -6.93 -10.92
C PHE A 172 1.67 -6.24 -12.28
N ALA A 173 1.97 -4.93 -12.30
CA ALA A 173 2.25 -4.23 -13.54
C ALA A 173 3.63 -4.63 -14.10
N PRO A 174 3.76 -4.94 -15.39
CA PRO A 174 5.04 -5.27 -15.98
C PRO A 174 5.94 -4.02 -16.03
N VAL A 175 7.15 -4.14 -15.51
CA VAL A 175 8.16 -3.08 -15.46
C VAL A 175 9.50 -3.51 -16.07
N ASP A 176 9.70 -4.81 -16.27
CA ASP A 176 10.85 -5.36 -16.98
C ASP A 176 10.36 -6.32 -18.06
N TYR A 177 10.66 -5.98 -19.31
CA TYR A 177 10.29 -6.73 -20.50
C TYR A 177 11.43 -7.62 -21.02
N SER A 178 12.52 -7.76 -20.26
CA SER A 178 13.60 -8.66 -20.64
C SER A 178 13.22 -10.12 -20.46
N GLU A 179 13.76 -11.00 -21.30
CA GLU A 179 13.60 -12.45 -21.17
C GLU A 179 14.24 -13.01 -19.89
N GLU A 180 15.15 -12.24 -19.27
CA GLU A 180 15.81 -12.56 -18.00
C GLU A 180 15.05 -11.97 -16.78
N GLY A 181 13.92 -11.35 -17.00
CA GLY A 181 13.05 -10.82 -15.95
C GLY A 181 12.70 -11.89 -14.91
N GLY A 182 12.66 -11.51 -13.64
CA GLY A 182 12.23 -12.45 -12.59
C GLY A 182 10.78 -12.88 -12.79
N VAL A 183 10.44 -14.07 -12.31
CA VAL A 183 9.07 -14.59 -12.29
C VAL A 183 8.53 -14.44 -10.88
N ASP A 184 7.38 -13.81 -10.75
CA ASP A 184 6.69 -13.70 -9.47
C ASP A 184 6.14 -15.07 -9.04
N GLU A 185 6.42 -15.47 -7.80
CA GLU A 185 6.04 -16.79 -7.31
C GLU A 185 4.53 -16.97 -7.18
N TRP A 186 3.79 -15.90 -6.97
CA TRP A 186 2.36 -15.93 -6.74
C TRP A 186 1.56 -15.82 -8.05
N SER A 187 1.80 -14.76 -8.83
CA SER A 187 1.08 -14.52 -10.09
C SER A 187 1.61 -15.35 -11.26
N LYS A 188 2.86 -15.82 -11.17
CA LYS A 188 3.64 -16.44 -12.26
C LYS A 188 3.96 -15.50 -13.42
N ASP A 189 3.71 -14.22 -13.26
CA ASP A 189 4.03 -13.20 -14.24
C ASP A 189 5.52 -12.83 -14.19
N MET A 190 6.06 -12.48 -15.34
CA MET A 190 7.45 -12.11 -15.51
C MET A 190 7.60 -10.59 -15.43
N GLY A 191 8.65 -10.11 -14.75
CA GLY A 191 9.06 -8.72 -14.79
C GLY A 191 8.10 -7.73 -14.12
N VAL A 192 7.28 -8.20 -13.16
CA VAL A 192 6.29 -7.37 -12.48
C VAL A 192 6.86 -6.56 -11.32
N GLY A 193 6.21 -5.46 -10.97
CA GLY A 193 6.65 -4.46 -10.01
C GLY A 193 7.09 -5.00 -8.66
N ALA A 194 6.40 -6.01 -8.11
CA ALA A 194 6.73 -6.62 -6.82
C ALA A 194 8.18 -7.13 -6.75
N LEU A 195 8.72 -7.62 -7.86
CA LEU A 195 10.08 -8.14 -7.95
C LEU A 195 11.16 -7.04 -8.03
N TYR A 196 10.75 -5.81 -8.29
CA TYR A 196 11.64 -4.65 -8.51
C TYR A 196 11.51 -3.58 -7.43
N PHE A 197 10.35 -3.51 -6.74
CA PHE A 197 9.99 -2.44 -5.81
C PHE A 197 9.49 -2.97 -4.48
N SER A 198 10.22 -3.94 -3.91
CA SER A 198 9.92 -4.53 -2.61
C SER A 198 11.17 -5.16 -1.99
N GLN A 199 11.02 -5.81 -0.84
CA GLN A 199 12.08 -6.64 -0.25
C GLN A 199 12.55 -7.76 -1.19
N GLN A 200 11.71 -8.22 -2.12
CA GLN A 200 12.08 -9.20 -3.14
C GLN A 200 13.15 -8.64 -4.09
N ALA A 201 13.10 -7.34 -4.42
CA ALA A 201 14.14 -6.69 -5.22
C ALA A 201 15.50 -6.75 -4.52
N VAL A 202 15.55 -6.45 -3.23
CA VAL A 202 16.77 -6.56 -2.42
C VAL A 202 17.29 -7.97 -2.44
N ALA A 203 16.45 -8.97 -2.21
CA ALA A 203 16.82 -10.38 -2.20
C ALA A 203 17.35 -10.87 -3.56
N ARG A 204 16.77 -10.39 -4.67
CA ARG A 204 17.24 -10.74 -6.03
C ARG A 204 18.58 -10.09 -6.37
N LEU A 205 18.82 -8.88 -5.91
CA LEU A 205 20.04 -8.13 -6.21
C LEU A 205 21.19 -8.47 -5.27
N ALA A 206 20.91 -8.91 -4.04
CA ALA A 206 21.92 -9.21 -3.04
C ALA A 206 23.01 -10.20 -3.51
N PRO A 207 22.69 -11.37 -4.10
CA PRO A 207 23.71 -12.28 -4.61
C PRO A 207 24.55 -11.67 -5.73
N ARG A 208 23.92 -10.87 -6.61
CA ARG A 208 24.63 -10.18 -7.71
C ARG A 208 25.59 -9.12 -7.19
N ALA A 209 25.27 -8.51 -6.04
CA ALA A 209 26.15 -7.55 -5.36
C ALA A 209 27.26 -8.24 -4.54
N GLY A 210 27.20 -9.56 -4.33
CA GLY A 210 28.20 -10.34 -3.58
C GLY A 210 27.81 -10.62 -2.13
N PHE A 211 26.53 -10.48 -1.77
CA PHE A 211 26.00 -10.97 -0.50
C PHE A 211 25.58 -12.44 -0.60
N GLN A 212 25.73 -13.18 0.49
CA GLN A 212 25.30 -14.57 0.57
C GLN A 212 24.24 -14.70 1.67
N PHE A 213 23.00 -14.74 1.25
CA PHE A 213 21.83 -14.78 2.15
C PHE A 213 20.98 -16.03 1.97
N GLU A 214 21.61 -17.14 1.54
CA GLU A 214 20.91 -18.39 1.25
C GLU A 214 20.08 -18.87 2.44
N GLY A 215 18.79 -19.14 2.22
CA GLY A 215 17.85 -19.56 3.27
C GLY A 215 17.38 -18.46 4.24
N MET A 216 17.84 -17.21 4.07
CA MET A 216 17.45 -16.10 4.93
C MET A 216 16.12 -15.49 4.47
N PRO A 217 15.14 -15.22 5.35
CA PRO A 217 13.90 -14.52 5.00
C PRO A 217 14.16 -13.12 4.47
N PHE A 218 13.33 -12.64 3.55
CA PHE A 218 13.49 -11.33 2.91
C PHE A 218 13.60 -10.15 3.89
N PRO A 219 12.81 -10.07 4.98
CA PRO A 219 12.98 -8.99 5.95
C PRO A 219 14.35 -8.96 6.62
N GLU A 220 14.95 -10.13 6.86
CA GLU A 220 16.28 -10.24 7.46
C GLU A 220 17.37 -9.87 6.46
N GLN A 221 17.22 -10.27 5.18
CA GLN A 221 18.12 -9.83 4.10
C GLN A 221 18.14 -8.31 4.00
N LEU A 222 16.95 -7.68 4.00
CA LEU A 222 16.84 -6.22 3.99
C LEU A 222 17.58 -5.58 5.17
N LYS A 223 17.38 -6.07 6.38
CA LYS A 223 18.08 -5.56 7.58
C LYS A 223 19.59 -5.65 7.43
N LYS A 224 20.11 -6.74 6.86
CA LYS A 224 21.55 -6.92 6.59
C LYS A 224 22.06 -5.90 5.58
N VAL A 225 21.33 -5.69 4.49
CA VAL A 225 21.69 -4.70 3.47
C VAL A 225 21.62 -3.28 4.04
N GLN A 226 20.59 -2.96 4.85
CA GLN A 226 20.50 -1.67 5.54
C GLN A 226 21.66 -1.42 6.49
N ALA A 227 22.07 -2.42 7.28
CA ALA A 227 23.23 -2.32 8.15
C ALA A 227 24.52 -2.10 7.35
N ALA A 228 24.73 -2.86 6.27
CA ALA A 228 25.89 -2.69 5.39
C ALA A 228 25.89 -1.30 4.74
N MET A 229 24.72 -0.77 4.35
CA MET A 229 24.59 0.59 3.81
C MET A 229 25.02 1.65 4.83
N ALA A 230 24.59 1.51 6.08
CA ALA A 230 24.96 2.42 7.16
C ALA A 230 26.47 2.42 7.45
N GLU A 231 27.16 1.32 7.16
CA GLU A 231 28.63 1.19 7.26
C GLU A 231 29.35 1.68 5.99
N GLY A 232 28.63 2.13 4.96
CA GLY A 232 29.19 2.62 3.72
C GLY A 232 29.60 1.52 2.73
N ASP A 233 29.03 0.32 2.83
CA ASP A 233 29.33 -0.79 1.92
C ASP A 233 28.81 -0.49 0.49
N GLU A 234 29.71 -0.37 -0.46
CA GLU A 234 29.40 -0.10 -1.86
C GLU A 234 28.52 -1.18 -2.51
N ARG A 235 28.54 -2.40 -2.02
CA ARG A 235 27.66 -3.47 -2.52
C ARG A 235 26.20 -3.18 -2.17
N ALA A 236 25.95 -2.73 -0.95
CA ALA A 236 24.62 -2.30 -0.52
C ALA A 236 24.16 -1.09 -1.32
N ARG A 237 25.03 -0.09 -1.49
CA ARG A 237 24.76 1.09 -2.30
C ARG A 237 24.29 0.74 -3.71
N LYS A 238 24.98 -0.17 -4.39
CA LYS A 238 24.62 -0.64 -5.75
C LYS A 238 23.23 -1.28 -5.83
N ILE A 239 22.80 -1.96 -4.77
CA ILE A 239 21.43 -2.52 -4.71
C ILE A 239 20.42 -1.39 -4.76
N TYR A 240 20.55 -0.37 -3.91
CA TYR A 240 19.64 0.77 -3.86
C TYR A 240 19.68 1.62 -5.13
N GLU A 241 20.86 1.85 -5.70
CA GLU A 241 21.01 2.53 -6.97
C GLU A 241 20.27 1.80 -8.10
N THR A 242 20.39 0.48 -8.14
CA THR A 242 19.69 -0.35 -9.16
C THR A 242 18.18 -0.26 -9.01
N ILE A 243 17.67 -0.36 -7.77
CA ILE A 243 16.23 -0.18 -7.51
C ILE A 243 15.79 1.23 -7.96
N GLY A 244 16.57 2.26 -7.65
CA GLY A 244 16.29 3.64 -8.04
C GLY A 244 16.23 3.85 -9.55
N VAL A 245 17.15 3.26 -10.30
CA VAL A 245 17.13 3.31 -11.77
C VAL A 245 15.86 2.67 -12.33
N HIS A 246 15.51 1.46 -11.88
CA HIS A 246 14.26 0.80 -12.30
C HIS A 246 13.04 1.63 -11.91
N PHE A 247 13.04 2.22 -10.72
CA PHE A 247 11.92 3.03 -10.24
C PHE A 247 11.73 4.29 -11.08
N GLY A 248 12.80 4.98 -11.46
CA GLY A 248 12.73 6.12 -12.35
C GLY A 248 12.08 5.79 -13.70
N TYR A 249 12.47 4.69 -14.33
CA TYR A 249 11.83 4.23 -15.57
C TYR A 249 10.37 3.81 -15.36
N ALA A 250 10.07 3.15 -14.25
CA ALA A 250 8.70 2.77 -13.92
C ALA A 250 7.80 3.99 -13.72
N ILE A 251 8.26 5.02 -13.00
CA ILE A 251 7.51 6.28 -12.82
C ILE A 251 7.24 6.95 -14.17
N ALA A 252 8.23 7.01 -15.06
CA ALA A 252 8.04 7.55 -16.40
C ALA A 252 7.00 6.75 -17.21
N HIS A 253 6.95 5.44 -17.01
CA HIS A 253 5.93 4.59 -17.60
C HIS A 253 4.55 4.84 -16.98
N TYR A 254 4.44 4.92 -15.66
CA TYR A 254 3.20 5.18 -14.93
C TYR A 254 2.62 6.56 -15.27
N ALA A 255 3.46 7.57 -15.51
CA ALA A 255 3.02 8.90 -15.93
C ALA A 255 2.27 8.94 -17.28
N ARG A 256 2.24 7.83 -18.03
CA ARG A 256 1.40 7.68 -19.22
C ARG A 256 -0.06 7.35 -18.89
N PHE A 257 -0.33 6.91 -17.66
CA PHE A 257 -1.65 6.47 -17.20
C PHE A 257 -2.16 7.33 -16.05
N TYR A 258 -1.26 7.90 -15.26
CA TYR A 258 -1.56 8.73 -14.11
C TYR A 258 -1.05 10.15 -14.34
N ASP A 259 -1.85 11.14 -14.01
CA ASP A 259 -1.39 12.53 -13.90
C ASP A 259 -0.67 12.69 -12.54
N ILE A 260 0.65 12.58 -12.55
CA ILE A 260 1.49 12.58 -11.34
C ILE A 260 2.16 13.94 -11.19
N ARG A 261 1.78 14.70 -10.17
CA ARG A 261 2.49 15.89 -9.71
C ARG A 261 3.40 15.59 -8.53
N ASN A 262 2.95 14.72 -7.67
CA ASN A 262 3.62 14.37 -6.44
C ASN A 262 3.78 12.84 -6.35
N LEU A 263 4.97 12.41 -5.92
CA LEU A 263 5.26 11.03 -5.58
C LEU A 263 5.45 10.92 -4.07
N LEU A 264 4.67 10.05 -3.43
CA LEU A 264 4.91 9.62 -2.07
C LEU A 264 5.60 8.26 -2.10
N PHE A 265 6.79 8.19 -1.51
CA PHE A 265 7.60 6.99 -1.46
C PHE A 265 7.85 6.59 -0.01
N LEU A 266 7.48 5.38 0.35
CA LEU A 266 7.57 4.87 1.72
C LEU A 266 7.76 3.35 1.77
N GLY A 267 7.71 2.80 2.99
CA GLY A 267 7.89 1.38 3.24
C GLY A 267 9.27 1.04 3.81
N ARG A 268 9.46 -0.21 4.19
CA ARG A 268 10.70 -0.63 4.87
C ARG A 268 11.94 -0.54 3.99
N VAL A 269 11.81 -0.73 2.68
CA VAL A 269 12.92 -0.57 1.72
C VAL A 269 13.33 0.91 1.60
N ALA A 270 12.38 1.83 1.79
CA ALA A 270 12.62 3.27 1.76
C ALA A 270 13.30 3.82 3.03
N SER A 271 13.44 3.01 4.07
CA SER A 271 13.98 3.46 5.35
C SER A 271 15.50 3.66 5.29
N GLY A 272 15.99 4.69 5.97
CA GLY A 272 17.41 5.01 6.07
C GLY A 272 18.00 5.59 4.78
N ASP A 273 19.32 5.56 4.70
CA ASP A 273 20.08 6.18 3.58
C ASP A 273 19.77 5.55 2.21
N GLY A 274 19.40 4.27 2.20
CA GLY A 274 19.04 3.56 0.97
C GLY A 274 17.82 4.16 0.29
N GLY A 275 16.82 4.61 1.04
CA GLY A 275 15.64 5.28 0.50
C GLY A 275 15.98 6.56 -0.25
N GLN A 276 16.89 7.36 0.28
CA GLN A 276 17.35 8.58 -0.39
C GLN A 276 18.09 8.27 -1.71
N ILE A 277 18.92 7.23 -1.73
CA ILE A 277 19.62 6.79 -2.95
C ILE A 277 18.62 6.36 -4.02
N ILE A 278 17.56 5.63 -3.66
CA ILE A 278 16.51 5.23 -4.61
C ILE A 278 15.87 6.47 -5.25
N ILE A 279 15.50 7.46 -4.44
CA ILE A 279 14.85 8.70 -4.94
C ILE A 279 15.82 9.50 -5.81
N ASP A 280 17.06 9.69 -5.39
CA ASP A 280 18.05 10.46 -6.16
C ASP A 280 18.30 9.82 -7.53
N LYS A 281 18.41 8.49 -7.59
CA LYS A 281 18.59 7.78 -8.86
C LYS A 281 17.34 7.78 -9.73
N ALA A 282 16.17 7.65 -9.13
CA ALA A 282 14.91 7.77 -9.86
C ALA A 282 14.76 9.17 -10.47
N GLU A 283 15.09 10.21 -9.73
CA GLU A 283 15.07 11.60 -10.24
C GLU A 283 16.06 11.81 -11.39
N GLU A 284 17.28 11.28 -11.27
CA GLU A 284 18.28 11.33 -12.34
C GLU A 284 17.76 10.70 -13.63
N VAL A 285 17.15 9.52 -13.54
CA VAL A 285 16.54 8.82 -14.68
C VAL A 285 15.39 9.60 -15.28
N LEU A 286 14.51 10.14 -14.45
CA LEU A 286 13.35 10.93 -14.90
C LEU A 286 13.78 12.18 -15.66
N ARG A 287 14.77 12.92 -15.16
CA ARG A 287 15.32 14.09 -15.86
C ARG A 287 15.87 13.72 -17.24
N THR A 288 16.54 12.58 -17.35
CA THR A 288 17.10 12.09 -18.61
C THR A 288 16.02 11.58 -19.56
N ALA A 289 15.04 10.81 -19.08
CA ALA A 289 13.95 10.26 -19.88
C ALA A 289 13.03 11.36 -20.43
N LEU A 290 12.66 12.32 -19.59
CA LEU A 290 11.85 13.47 -20.01
C LEU A 290 12.56 14.32 -21.05
N LYS A 291 13.85 14.59 -20.87
CA LYS A 291 14.63 15.34 -21.85
C LYS A 291 14.64 14.67 -23.22
N ARG A 292 14.86 13.36 -23.28
CA ARG A 292 14.84 12.60 -24.53
C ARG A 292 13.46 12.61 -25.21
N GLN A 293 12.40 12.60 -24.42
CA GLN A 293 11.03 12.65 -24.94
C GLN A 293 10.70 14.00 -25.56
N TYR A 294 11.18 15.09 -24.97
CA TYR A 294 11.03 16.44 -25.55
C TYR A 294 11.92 16.64 -26.77
N ASP A 295 13.16 16.16 -26.75
CA ASP A 295 14.12 16.29 -27.86
C ASP A 295 13.70 15.44 -29.08
N SER A 296 12.88 14.41 -28.92
CA SER A 296 12.39 13.56 -30.04
C SER A 296 11.18 14.14 -30.76
N HIS A 297 10.63 15.25 -30.28
CA HIS A 297 9.49 15.96 -30.91
C HIS A 297 9.87 17.29 -31.55
N LEU A 298 11.17 17.61 -31.60
CA LEU A 298 11.77 18.70 -32.36
C LEU A 298 12.47 18.17 -33.62
#